data_b3c1ee589582f8e6e861404fdb90df11
#
_entry.id   b3c1ee589582f8e6e861404fdb90df11
#
_cell.length_a   1.000
_cell.length_b   1.000
_cell.length_c   1.000
_cell.angle_alpha   90.00
_cell.angle_beta   90.00
_cell.angle_gamma   90.00
#
_symmetry.space_group_name_H-M   'P 1'
#
loop_
_entity.id
_entity.type
_entity.pdbx_description
1 polymer ?
#
loop_
_entity_poly.entity_id
_entity_poly.type
_entity_poly.pdbx_seq_one_letter_code
_entity_poly.pdbx_strand_id
1 'polypeptide(L)'
;MGKKEEQLAELLGTLGDFTSKENWDKFFTIRGTDDAFEWYAEWSELRNPLLSHLPPQPQILVPGCGSSRLSEHLYDAGFNSITNIDFSKVAISDCLRRNVRHRPDMRWRVMDMTAMQFEDEAFDVVVDKGGLDALMEPELGPKLGTQYLSEVRRVLKSGGKFICLTLAESHVLALIFSKFRFGWKMGIHAIPQKPSSKPSLQAFMVVAEKQVSSVLQEITSSFNDSSLALKGSQACGLLEAVEKENQMRRDYSTGSDVLYSLEELQLGARGDLTKLCPGHRFQLTLGGDSRFSYRAVVLDAQESSGPFAYHCGVFIVPKTRAHEWLFSSEEGQWMVVESSKAARLVMVLLDASHVSASMDDIQKDLSPLVKQLAPGKDDSGAQIPFMMASDGIKQRNIVHQVTSTITGPVIVEDVIYENVDGDISRILPSRDLTFRRLVFQRSEGLVQSEALLSEEGSNNKVGETERKKTNSSSKSKRRGIQRRTGETSHQLKVYHGYLASSYHTGILSGLMLISSYLESMASTQKSVKAVVIGLGAGLLPMFLHRCMPFMHTEVVELDPVVLKLAKEYFSFVEDDHLQICFGVSGAHC
;
A
#
# COMPACT_ATOMS: atom_id res chain seq x y z
N MET A 1 18.01 27.17 -50.47
CA MET A 1 17.44 26.01 -49.78
C MET A 1 16.97 25.04 -50.83
N GLY A 2 17.43 23.81 -50.86
CA GLY A 2 17.01 22.82 -51.81
C GLY A 2 15.61 22.29 -51.48
N LYS A 3 14.86 21.88 -52.52
CA LYS A 3 13.51 21.33 -52.41
C LYS A 3 13.40 20.21 -51.32
N LYS A 4 14.51 19.49 -51.03
CA LYS A 4 14.64 18.49 -49.98
C LYS A 4 14.65 19.09 -48.56
N GLU A 5 15.31 20.21 -48.34
CA GLU A 5 15.39 20.89 -47.05
C GLU A 5 14.05 21.51 -46.65
N GLU A 6 13.31 22.01 -47.64
CA GLU A 6 11.98 22.56 -47.45
C GLU A 6 10.96 21.46 -47.10
N GLN A 7 11.01 20.32 -47.80
CA GLN A 7 10.20 19.13 -47.48
C GLN A 7 10.54 18.53 -46.13
N LEU A 8 11.80 18.55 -45.72
CA LEU A 8 12.24 18.05 -44.42
C LEU A 8 11.80 18.97 -43.27
N ALA A 9 11.88 20.30 -43.48
CA ALA A 9 11.40 21.29 -42.51
C ALA A 9 9.87 21.23 -42.34
N GLU A 10 9.14 21.03 -43.45
CA GLU A 10 7.69 20.82 -43.43
C GLU A 10 7.33 19.49 -42.73
N LEU A 11 8.08 18.41 -43.01
CA LEU A 11 7.87 17.13 -42.37
C LEU A 11 8.19 17.15 -40.85
N LEU A 12 9.27 17.82 -40.44
CA LEU A 12 9.60 18.03 -39.03
C LEU A 12 8.55 18.87 -38.31
N GLY A 13 7.93 19.86 -39.03
CA GLY A 13 6.82 20.64 -38.52
C GLY A 13 5.49 19.88 -38.43
N THR A 14 5.34 18.82 -39.25
CA THR A 14 4.16 17.94 -39.27
C THR A 14 4.34 16.62 -38.54
N LEU A 15 5.56 16.31 -38.08
CA LEU A 15 5.86 15.19 -37.19
C LEU A 15 5.33 15.48 -35.79
N GLY A 16 4.03 15.63 -35.64
CA GLY A 16 3.37 15.76 -34.35
C GLY A 16 3.36 14.46 -33.55
N ASP A 17 3.81 13.34 -34.14
CA ASP A 17 3.83 12.03 -33.53
C ASP A 17 5.15 11.29 -33.86
N PHE A 18 6.13 11.42 -32.95
CA PHE A 18 7.42 10.73 -33.03
C PHE A 18 7.32 9.23 -32.70
N THR A 19 6.17 8.72 -32.31
CA THR A 19 5.95 7.29 -32.07
C THR A 19 5.49 6.56 -33.35
N SER A 20 5.08 7.30 -34.39
CA SER A 20 4.58 6.73 -35.65
C SER A 20 5.72 6.22 -36.53
N LYS A 21 5.68 4.90 -36.79
CA LYS A 21 6.60 4.25 -37.73
C LYS A 21 6.51 4.84 -39.15
N GLU A 22 5.31 5.16 -39.61
CA GLU A 22 5.05 5.72 -40.93
C GLU A 22 5.72 7.09 -41.11
N ASN A 23 5.72 7.91 -40.04
CA ASN A 23 6.38 9.20 -40.06
C ASN A 23 7.90 9.05 -40.12
N TRP A 24 8.48 8.13 -39.38
CA TRP A 24 9.91 7.83 -39.43
C TRP A 24 10.32 7.23 -40.79
N ASP A 25 9.55 6.31 -41.38
CA ASP A 25 9.83 5.76 -42.70
C ASP A 25 9.84 6.86 -43.78
N LYS A 26 8.91 7.80 -43.71
CA LYS A 26 8.90 8.99 -44.58
C LYS A 26 10.12 9.88 -44.38
N PHE A 27 10.46 10.16 -43.10
CA PHE A 27 11.63 10.95 -42.72
C PHE A 27 12.92 10.35 -43.31
N PHE A 28 13.18 9.08 -43.11
CA PHE A 28 14.38 8.42 -43.65
C PHE A 28 14.37 8.35 -45.19
N THR A 29 13.21 8.15 -45.80
CA THR A 29 13.07 8.13 -47.28
C THR A 29 13.39 9.49 -47.91
N ILE A 30 12.88 10.60 -47.35
CA ILE A 30 13.12 11.95 -47.84
C ILE A 30 14.58 12.33 -47.68
N ARG A 31 15.19 11.98 -46.54
CA ARG A 31 16.55 12.31 -46.22
C ARG A 31 17.56 11.56 -47.09
N GLY A 32 17.32 10.28 -47.34
CA GLY A 32 18.15 9.42 -48.19
C GLY A 32 19.41 8.91 -47.44
N THR A 33 20.21 8.08 -48.15
CA THR A 33 21.27 7.25 -47.59
C THR A 33 22.55 7.98 -47.24
N ASP A 34 22.85 9.11 -47.85
CA ASP A 34 24.18 9.72 -47.76
C ASP A 34 24.33 10.76 -46.66
N ASP A 35 23.22 11.15 -46.04
CA ASP A 35 23.19 12.21 -45.05
C ASP A 35 22.86 11.66 -43.66
N ALA A 36 23.89 11.27 -42.94
CA ALA A 36 23.75 10.86 -41.54
C ALA A 36 23.29 12.03 -40.66
N PHE A 37 22.32 11.80 -39.83
CA PHE A 37 21.82 12.82 -38.92
C PHE A 37 22.11 12.42 -37.47
N GLU A 38 22.70 13.35 -36.75
CA GLU A 38 23.03 13.14 -35.35
C GLU A 38 22.14 14.01 -34.46
N TRP A 39 21.30 13.35 -33.68
CA TRP A 39 20.52 14.01 -32.62
C TRP A 39 21.45 14.36 -31.45
N TYR A 40 21.24 15.51 -30.84
CA TYR A 40 21.80 16.00 -29.59
C TYR A 40 23.31 16.30 -29.59
N ALA A 41 24.17 15.41 -30.09
CA ALA A 41 25.61 15.59 -30.09
C ALA A 41 26.29 14.72 -31.14
N GLU A 42 27.42 15.20 -31.63
CA GLU A 42 28.29 14.47 -32.56
C GLU A 42 29.32 13.59 -31.81
N TRP A 43 29.89 12.64 -32.53
CA TRP A 43 30.91 11.73 -31.95
C TRP A 43 32.07 12.44 -31.24
N SER A 44 32.54 13.58 -31.77
CA SER A 44 33.63 14.36 -31.16
C SER A 44 33.33 14.83 -29.73
N GLU A 45 32.04 15.00 -29.40
CA GLU A 45 31.54 15.43 -28.10
C GLU A 45 31.23 14.22 -27.21
N LEU A 46 30.72 13.14 -27.82
CA LEU A 46 30.30 11.93 -27.12
C LEU A 46 31.42 10.97 -26.80
N ARG A 47 32.51 10.96 -27.60
CA ARG A 47 33.56 9.94 -27.54
C ARG A 47 34.09 9.71 -26.13
N ASN A 48 34.62 10.75 -25.49
CA ASN A 48 35.24 10.58 -24.20
C ASN A 48 34.25 10.27 -23.08
N PRO A 49 33.11 10.99 -22.94
CA PRO A 49 32.11 10.64 -21.94
C PRO A 49 31.57 9.21 -22.11
N LEU A 50 31.24 8.79 -23.33
CA LEU A 50 30.66 7.48 -23.58
C LEU A 50 31.64 6.35 -23.33
N LEU A 51 32.88 6.46 -23.87
CA LEU A 51 33.89 5.41 -23.75
C LEU A 51 34.33 5.18 -22.28
N SER A 52 34.25 6.18 -21.42
CA SER A 52 34.57 6.03 -20.00
C SER A 52 33.61 5.10 -19.24
N HIS A 53 32.42 4.86 -19.78
CA HIS A 53 31.40 4.02 -19.16
C HIS A 53 31.29 2.61 -19.79
N LEU A 54 31.99 2.36 -20.91
CA LEU A 54 31.95 1.06 -21.59
C LEU A 54 32.98 0.09 -20.97
N PRO A 55 32.57 -1.14 -20.61
CA PRO A 55 33.52 -2.18 -20.19
C PRO A 55 34.32 -2.72 -21.39
N PRO A 56 35.38 -3.49 -21.16
CA PRO A 56 36.11 -4.13 -22.25
C PRO A 56 35.26 -5.14 -23.01
N GLN A 57 35.22 -5.03 -24.34
CA GLN A 57 34.53 -5.95 -25.26
C GLN A 57 33.06 -6.29 -24.90
N PRO A 58 32.19 -5.30 -24.65
CA PRO A 58 30.80 -5.54 -24.25
C PRO A 58 29.95 -6.00 -25.44
N GLN A 59 28.87 -6.74 -25.16
CA GLN A 59 27.75 -6.91 -26.06
C GLN A 59 26.89 -5.64 -26.01
N ILE A 60 26.93 -4.82 -27.03
CA ILE A 60 26.24 -3.53 -27.08
C ILE A 60 24.93 -3.65 -27.87
N LEU A 61 23.83 -3.14 -27.31
CA LEU A 61 22.58 -2.93 -28.02
C LEU A 61 22.39 -1.43 -28.26
N VAL A 62 22.06 -1.05 -29.48
CA VAL A 62 21.70 0.33 -29.87
C VAL A 62 20.26 0.31 -30.39
N PRO A 63 19.26 0.59 -29.53
CA PRO A 63 17.86 0.65 -29.94
C PRO A 63 17.53 2.01 -30.56
N GLY A 64 16.57 2.03 -31.50
CA GLY A 64 16.20 3.25 -32.23
C GLY A 64 17.38 3.87 -32.96
N CYS A 65 18.24 3.04 -33.61
CA CYS A 65 19.51 3.49 -34.16
C CYS A 65 19.36 4.51 -35.31
N GLY A 66 18.22 4.57 -35.95
CA GLY A 66 17.94 5.47 -37.06
C GLY A 66 19.02 5.45 -38.14
N SER A 67 19.40 6.61 -38.66
CA SER A 67 20.50 6.79 -39.63
C SER A 67 21.81 7.25 -38.96
N SER A 68 21.89 7.28 -37.62
CA SER A 68 23.05 7.70 -36.86
C SER A 68 24.32 6.89 -37.16
N ARG A 69 25.47 7.53 -37.11
CA ARG A 69 26.78 6.89 -37.24
C ARG A 69 27.39 6.49 -35.87
N LEU A 70 26.66 6.61 -34.80
CA LEU A 70 27.15 6.28 -33.46
C LEU A 70 27.76 4.86 -33.40
N SER A 71 27.02 3.87 -33.92
CA SER A 71 27.48 2.48 -33.95
C SER A 71 28.74 2.27 -34.81
N GLU A 72 28.87 3.03 -35.92
CA GLU A 72 30.05 3.00 -36.75
C GLU A 72 31.28 3.51 -35.99
N HIS A 73 31.13 4.61 -35.29
CA HIS A 73 32.20 5.18 -34.46
C HIS A 73 32.58 4.31 -33.28
N LEU A 74 31.61 3.63 -32.66
CA LEU A 74 31.88 2.64 -31.60
C LEU A 74 32.68 1.45 -32.17
N TYR A 75 32.28 0.94 -33.33
CA TYR A 75 33.00 -0.15 -34.00
C TYR A 75 34.45 0.25 -34.34
N ASP A 76 34.63 1.42 -34.93
CA ASP A 76 35.96 1.99 -35.28
C ASP A 76 36.81 2.28 -34.04
N ALA A 77 36.17 2.44 -32.86
CA ALA A 77 36.86 2.56 -31.58
C ALA A 77 37.22 1.20 -30.92
N GLY A 78 36.90 0.07 -31.60
CA GLY A 78 37.27 -1.27 -31.18
C GLY A 78 36.14 -2.13 -30.54
N PHE A 79 34.89 -1.66 -30.53
CA PHE A 79 33.74 -2.38 -30.00
C PHE A 79 33.03 -3.14 -31.13
N ASN A 80 33.38 -4.42 -31.34
CA ASN A 80 32.91 -5.14 -32.53
C ASN A 80 31.55 -5.84 -32.33
N SER A 81 31.12 -6.08 -31.09
CA SER A 81 29.88 -6.80 -30.78
C SER A 81 28.71 -5.84 -30.60
N ILE A 82 28.25 -5.24 -31.70
CA ILE A 82 27.16 -4.26 -31.69
C ILE A 82 25.92 -4.82 -32.42
N THR A 83 24.78 -4.77 -31.75
CA THR A 83 23.46 -5.07 -32.33
C THR A 83 22.65 -3.79 -32.39
N ASN A 84 22.20 -3.46 -33.59
CA ASN A 84 21.39 -2.27 -33.87
C ASN A 84 19.96 -2.70 -34.16
N ILE A 85 19.00 -2.02 -33.58
CA ILE A 85 17.58 -2.23 -33.88
C ILE A 85 16.87 -0.91 -34.15
N ASP A 86 15.95 -0.98 -35.11
CA ASP A 86 15.01 0.10 -35.42
C ASP A 86 13.74 -0.50 -36.02
N PHE A 87 12.59 0.09 -35.76
CA PHE A 87 11.35 -0.41 -36.36
C PHE A 87 11.22 0.00 -37.85
N SER A 88 12.00 1.00 -38.29
CA SER A 88 12.06 1.42 -39.69
C SER A 88 12.92 0.48 -40.52
N LYS A 89 12.28 -0.20 -41.47
CA LYS A 89 12.99 -1.03 -42.44
C LYS A 89 13.88 -0.17 -43.37
N VAL A 90 13.51 1.08 -43.63
CA VAL A 90 14.28 2.02 -44.47
C VAL A 90 15.61 2.31 -43.79
N ALA A 91 15.59 2.74 -42.51
CA ALA A 91 16.80 3.02 -41.72
C ALA A 91 17.74 1.82 -41.65
N ILE A 92 17.22 0.65 -41.29
CA ILE A 92 18.02 -0.58 -41.17
C ILE A 92 18.65 -0.98 -42.51
N SER A 93 17.89 -0.93 -43.62
CA SER A 93 18.42 -1.28 -44.94
C SER A 93 19.54 -0.36 -45.36
N ASP A 94 19.42 0.94 -45.11
CA ASP A 94 20.42 1.93 -45.45
C ASP A 94 21.69 1.77 -44.61
N CYS A 95 21.54 1.58 -43.30
CA CYS A 95 22.66 1.34 -42.40
C CYS A 95 23.40 0.02 -42.74
N LEU A 96 22.66 -1.05 -43.03
CA LEU A 96 23.25 -2.32 -43.45
C LEU A 96 24.05 -2.17 -44.75
N ARG A 97 23.49 -1.48 -45.76
CA ARG A 97 24.17 -1.23 -47.03
C ARG A 97 25.48 -0.46 -46.86
N ARG A 98 25.46 0.54 -45.98
CA ARG A 98 26.63 1.37 -45.64
C ARG A 98 27.74 0.62 -44.92
N ASN A 99 27.39 -0.40 -44.09
CA ASN A 99 28.31 -1.01 -43.13
C ASN A 99 28.77 -2.46 -43.51
N VAL A 100 27.98 -3.19 -44.28
CA VAL A 100 28.19 -4.63 -44.50
C VAL A 100 29.60 -5.02 -44.99
N ARG A 101 30.30 -4.16 -45.73
CA ARG A 101 31.64 -4.41 -46.25
C ARG A 101 32.75 -4.02 -45.29
N HIS A 102 32.58 -2.95 -44.53
CA HIS A 102 33.62 -2.33 -43.69
C HIS A 102 33.50 -2.73 -42.23
N ARG A 103 32.31 -3.11 -41.78
CA ARG A 103 32.00 -3.44 -40.38
C ARG A 103 31.11 -4.69 -40.31
N PRO A 104 31.62 -5.88 -40.77
CA PRO A 104 30.80 -7.08 -41.00
C PRO A 104 30.23 -7.69 -39.73
N ASP A 105 30.84 -7.44 -38.56
CA ASP A 105 30.41 -8.04 -37.29
C ASP A 105 29.21 -7.31 -36.68
N MET A 106 28.88 -6.10 -37.16
CA MET A 106 27.71 -5.38 -36.70
C MET A 106 26.41 -6.03 -37.16
N ARG A 107 25.47 -6.20 -36.24
CA ARG A 107 24.15 -6.78 -36.52
C ARG A 107 23.10 -5.67 -36.65
N TRP A 108 22.21 -5.82 -37.63
CA TRP A 108 21.15 -4.88 -37.95
C TRP A 108 19.82 -5.62 -38.03
N ARG A 109 18.81 -5.23 -37.23
CA ARG A 109 17.51 -5.91 -37.19
C ARG A 109 16.37 -4.91 -37.19
N VAL A 110 15.34 -5.19 -38.00
CA VAL A 110 14.06 -4.47 -37.93
C VAL A 110 13.32 -5.00 -36.72
N MET A 111 13.15 -4.19 -35.70
CA MET A 111 12.57 -4.62 -34.41
C MET A 111 12.04 -3.41 -33.66
N ASP A 112 10.89 -3.59 -33.01
CA ASP A 112 10.32 -2.61 -32.07
C ASP A 112 11.07 -2.72 -30.74
N MET A 113 11.59 -1.56 -30.25
CA MET A 113 12.32 -1.52 -29.00
C MET A 113 11.42 -1.63 -27.75
N THR A 114 10.11 -1.48 -27.91
CA THR A 114 9.14 -1.68 -26.82
C THR A 114 8.74 -3.15 -26.62
N ALA A 115 9.11 -4.02 -27.57
CA ALA A 115 8.83 -5.47 -27.55
C ALA A 115 9.99 -6.26 -28.17
N MET A 116 11.15 -6.25 -27.50
CA MET A 116 12.38 -6.83 -28.01
C MET A 116 12.36 -8.37 -28.02
N GLN A 117 12.79 -8.95 -29.14
CA GLN A 117 12.88 -10.41 -29.32
C GLN A 117 14.30 -10.90 -28.98
N PHE A 118 14.80 -10.54 -27.82
CA PHE A 118 16.06 -11.01 -27.26
C PHE A 118 15.79 -11.79 -25.98
N GLU A 119 16.69 -12.69 -25.63
CA GLU A 119 16.68 -13.38 -24.35
C GLU A 119 16.97 -12.39 -23.19
N ASP A 120 16.58 -12.77 -22.00
CA ASP A 120 16.89 -12.03 -20.79
C ASP A 120 18.41 -11.99 -20.60
N GLU A 121 18.91 -10.88 -20.06
CA GLU A 121 20.33 -10.70 -19.74
C GLU A 121 21.30 -10.96 -20.92
N ALA A 122 20.90 -10.58 -22.14
CA ALA A 122 21.70 -10.80 -23.36
C ALA A 122 22.82 -9.76 -23.55
N PHE A 123 22.69 -8.56 -22.99
CA PHE A 123 23.58 -7.43 -23.28
C PHE A 123 24.29 -6.89 -22.05
N ASP A 124 25.54 -6.43 -22.25
CA ASP A 124 26.32 -5.76 -21.22
C ASP A 124 26.00 -4.25 -21.18
N VAL A 125 25.67 -3.66 -22.33
CA VAL A 125 25.37 -2.23 -22.45
C VAL A 125 24.24 -2.00 -23.44
N VAL A 126 23.32 -1.12 -23.07
CA VAL A 126 22.32 -0.54 -23.99
C VAL A 126 22.63 0.95 -24.13
N VAL A 127 22.86 1.41 -25.37
CA VAL A 127 23.14 2.82 -25.68
C VAL A 127 21.96 3.38 -26.46
N ASP A 128 21.19 4.21 -25.82
CA ASP A 128 20.06 4.95 -26.41
C ASP A 128 20.49 6.39 -26.74
N LYS A 129 20.13 6.87 -27.92
CA LYS A 129 20.36 8.25 -28.33
C LYS A 129 19.08 8.87 -28.88
N GLY A 130 18.25 9.39 -27.99
CA GLY A 130 16.99 10.04 -28.33
C GLY A 130 15.82 9.09 -28.61
N GLY A 131 16.02 7.77 -28.50
CA GLY A 131 14.95 6.80 -28.70
C GLY A 131 13.90 6.88 -27.60
N LEU A 132 14.32 6.98 -26.33
CA LEU A 132 13.41 7.18 -25.22
C LEU A 132 12.64 8.50 -25.33
N ASP A 133 13.34 9.61 -25.63
CA ASP A 133 12.69 10.92 -25.79
C ASP A 133 11.59 10.87 -26.86
N ALA A 134 11.83 10.17 -27.99
CA ALA A 134 10.84 9.99 -29.05
C ALA A 134 9.61 9.18 -28.62
N LEU A 135 9.75 8.26 -27.65
CA LEU A 135 8.62 7.50 -27.09
C LEU A 135 7.86 8.24 -26.00
N MET A 136 8.40 9.35 -25.50
CA MET A 136 7.84 10.10 -24.36
C MET A 136 7.07 11.35 -24.80
N GLU A 137 6.40 11.28 -25.96
CA GLU A 137 5.50 12.35 -26.42
C GLU A 137 4.46 12.69 -25.34
N PRO A 138 4.34 13.95 -24.93
CA PRO A 138 3.47 14.35 -23.82
C PRO A 138 2.00 13.98 -24.00
N GLU A 139 1.50 13.99 -25.25
CA GLU A 139 0.10 13.69 -25.57
C GLU A 139 -0.25 12.21 -25.49
N LEU A 140 0.74 11.30 -25.65
CA LEU A 140 0.54 9.86 -25.65
C LEU A 140 0.81 9.20 -24.29
N GLY A 141 1.33 10.00 -23.35
CA GLY A 141 1.68 9.57 -22.01
C GLY A 141 2.86 8.58 -21.95
N PRO A 142 3.23 8.10 -20.77
CA PRO A 142 4.48 7.34 -20.55
C PRO A 142 4.41 5.85 -20.94
N LYS A 143 3.34 5.38 -21.59
CA LYS A 143 3.11 3.95 -21.82
C LYS A 143 4.24 3.29 -22.63
N LEU A 144 4.60 3.86 -23.77
CA LEU A 144 5.64 3.29 -24.64
C LEU A 144 7.03 3.38 -23.99
N GLY A 145 7.35 4.51 -23.34
CA GLY A 145 8.58 4.66 -22.56
C GLY A 145 8.68 3.64 -21.43
N THR A 146 7.57 3.36 -20.72
CA THR A 146 7.48 2.33 -19.68
C THR A 146 7.76 0.94 -20.23
N GLN A 147 7.15 0.58 -21.36
CA GLN A 147 7.38 -0.71 -22.02
C GLN A 147 8.84 -0.85 -22.45
N TYR A 148 9.39 0.18 -23.07
CA TYR A 148 10.78 0.20 -23.50
C TYR A 148 11.76 0.04 -22.33
N LEU A 149 11.62 0.81 -21.25
CA LEU A 149 12.50 0.68 -20.09
C LEU A 149 12.36 -0.66 -19.39
N SER A 150 11.19 -1.31 -19.46
CA SER A 150 11.00 -2.67 -18.96
C SER A 150 11.81 -3.68 -19.80
N GLU A 151 11.82 -3.52 -21.13
CA GLU A 151 12.66 -4.32 -22.02
C GLU A 151 14.16 -4.09 -21.78
N VAL A 152 14.59 -2.82 -21.60
CA VAL A 152 15.97 -2.48 -21.24
C VAL A 152 16.40 -3.21 -19.96
N ARG A 153 15.56 -3.20 -18.92
CA ARG A 153 15.83 -3.89 -17.65
C ARG A 153 15.96 -5.41 -17.83
N ARG A 154 15.12 -5.98 -18.71
CA ARG A 154 15.08 -7.41 -19.00
C ARG A 154 16.33 -7.88 -19.75
N VAL A 155 16.70 -7.18 -20.82
CA VAL A 155 17.80 -7.58 -21.70
C VAL A 155 19.19 -7.28 -21.15
N LEU A 156 19.32 -6.40 -20.15
CA LEU A 156 20.59 -6.09 -19.50
C LEU A 156 20.98 -7.13 -18.46
N LYS A 157 22.22 -7.60 -18.55
CA LYS A 157 22.86 -8.46 -17.55
C LYS A 157 22.96 -7.76 -16.19
N SER A 158 23.14 -8.53 -15.13
CA SER A 158 23.57 -7.99 -13.85
C SER A 158 24.95 -7.31 -14.01
N GLY A 159 25.09 -6.08 -13.49
CA GLY A 159 26.26 -5.21 -13.74
C GLY A 159 26.23 -4.49 -15.08
N GLY A 160 25.25 -4.76 -15.94
CA GLY A 160 25.07 -4.09 -17.22
C GLY A 160 24.63 -2.63 -17.06
N LYS A 161 24.85 -1.84 -18.13
CA LYS A 161 24.61 -0.40 -18.11
C LYS A 161 23.62 0.04 -19.18
N PHE A 162 22.67 0.86 -18.78
CA PHE A 162 21.85 1.66 -19.67
C PHE A 162 22.45 3.07 -19.77
N ILE A 163 22.82 3.50 -20.96
CA ILE A 163 23.37 4.82 -21.25
C ILE A 163 22.39 5.52 -22.18
N CYS A 164 21.71 6.54 -21.66
CA CYS A 164 20.69 7.29 -22.37
C CYS A 164 21.16 8.73 -22.64
N LEU A 165 21.23 9.09 -23.92
CA LEU A 165 21.50 10.45 -24.36
C LEU A 165 20.15 11.14 -24.58
N THR A 166 19.86 12.18 -23.82
CA THR A 166 18.54 12.80 -23.69
C THR A 166 18.63 14.31 -23.49
N LEU A 167 17.56 15.04 -23.78
CA LEU A 167 17.42 16.44 -23.38
C LEU A 167 17.09 16.62 -21.90
N ALA A 168 16.90 15.51 -21.18
CA ALA A 168 16.60 15.46 -19.74
C ALA A 168 15.37 16.27 -19.35
N GLU A 169 14.32 16.22 -20.17
CA GLU A 169 13.05 16.82 -19.82
C GLU A 169 12.44 16.15 -18.59
N SER A 170 11.73 16.92 -17.78
CA SER A 170 11.27 16.48 -16.45
C SER A 170 10.42 15.20 -16.47
N HIS A 171 9.56 15.02 -17.49
CA HIS A 171 8.73 13.83 -17.63
C HIS A 171 9.55 12.57 -18.04
N VAL A 172 10.60 12.74 -18.86
CA VAL A 172 11.54 11.67 -19.22
C VAL A 172 12.37 11.25 -18.02
N LEU A 173 12.90 12.21 -17.28
CA LEU A 173 13.68 11.95 -16.05
C LEU A 173 12.81 11.27 -14.99
N ALA A 174 11.58 11.72 -14.79
CA ALA A 174 10.66 11.12 -13.82
C ALA A 174 10.43 9.62 -14.12
N LEU A 175 10.28 9.26 -15.40
CA LEU A 175 10.15 7.86 -15.81
C LEU A 175 11.45 7.07 -15.57
N ILE A 176 12.61 7.59 -16.00
CA ILE A 176 13.92 6.95 -15.78
C ILE A 176 14.13 6.73 -14.27
N PHE A 177 13.90 7.74 -13.44
CA PHE A 177 14.12 7.66 -12.00
C PHE A 177 13.21 6.62 -11.36
N SER A 178 11.92 6.61 -11.70
CA SER A 178 10.98 5.63 -11.15
C SER A 178 11.36 4.19 -11.52
N LYS A 179 11.78 3.94 -12.77
CA LYS A 179 12.11 2.60 -13.26
C LYS A 179 13.47 2.09 -12.79
N PHE A 180 14.42 2.99 -12.50
CA PHE A 180 15.78 2.65 -12.07
C PHE A 180 16.09 3.07 -10.63
N ARG A 181 15.07 3.32 -9.80
CA ARG A 181 15.24 3.67 -8.38
C ARG A 181 15.85 2.51 -7.60
N PHE A 182 15.29 1.32 -7.73
CA PHE A 182 15.67 0.16 -6.92
C PHE A 182 16.56 -0.80 -7.72
N GLY A 183 17.70 -1.17 -7.15
CA GLY A 183 18.65 -2.09 -7.76
C GLY A 183 19.51 -1.47 -8.87
N TRP A 184 19.64 -0.14 -8.92
CA TRP A 184 20.43 0.56 -9.92
C TRP A 184 21.23 1.72 -9.29
N LYS A 185 22.49 1.86 -9.74
CA LYS A 185 23.32 3.04 -9.48
C LYS A 185 23.15 3.99 -10.66
N MET A 186 22.94 5.28 -10.38
CA MET A 186 22.67 6.26 -11.42
C MET A 186 23.64 7.44 -11.37
N GLY A 187 23.98 7.95 -12.54
CA GLY A 187 24.73 9.18 -12.72
C GLY A 187 24.20 9.99 -13.90
N ILE A 188 24.31 11.31 -13.82
CA ILE A 188 23.94 12.24 -14.90
C ILE A 188 25.13 13.11 -15.24
N HIS A 189 25.45 13.18 -16.53
CA HIS A 189 26.60 13.90 -17.05
C HIS A 189 26.15 14.87 -18.14
N ALA A 190 26.57 16.13 -18.07
CA ALA A 190 26.37 17.07 -19.16
C ALA A 190 27.31 16.72 -20.33
N ILE A 191 26.78 16.68 -21.55
CA ILE A 191 27.58 16.48 -22.76
C ILE A 191 28.28 17.78 -23.09
N PRO A 192 29.64 17.79 -23.24
CA PRO A 192 30.37 18.99 -23.63
C PRO A 192 29.85 19.54 -24.96
N GLN A 193 29.57 20.82 -25.03
CA GLN A 193 29.16 21.49 -26.26
C GLN A 193 30.30 22.31 -26.85
N LYS A 194 30.41 22.30 -28.17
CA LYS A 194 31.31 23.24 -28.87
C LYS A 194 30.75 24.65 -28.79
N PRO A 195 31.58 25.67 -28.62
CA PRO A 195 31.16 27.04 -28.71
C PRO A 195 30.42 27.30 -30.06
N SER A 196 29.16 27.63 -29.99
CA SER A 196 28.35 27.94 -31.19
C SER A 196 27.67 29.30 -31.03
N SER A 197 27.59 30.05 -32.13
CA SER A 197 26.83 31.30 -32.16
C SER A 197 25.29 31.11 -32.18
N LYS A 198 24.85 29.87 -32.39
CA LYS A 198 23.41 29.52 -32.36
C LYS A 198 23.05 28.89 -31.00
N PRO A 199 21.92 29.24 -30.44
CA PRO A 199 21.44 28.57 -29.24
C PRO A 199 21.20 27.10 -29.56
N SER A 200 21.90 26.20 -28.84
CA SER A 200 21.68 24.75 -28.88
C SER A 200 21.13 24.29 -27.54
N LEU A 201 20.23 23.30 -27.56
CA LEU A 201 19.76 22.64 -26.35
C LEU A 201 20.90 21.81 -25.73
N GLN A 202 21.04 21.87 -24.42
CA GLN A 202 22.02 21.05 -23.71
C GLN A 202 21.55 19.61 -23.67
N ALA A 203 22.40 18.69 -24.15
CA ALA A 203 22.16 17.27 -24.02
C ALA A 203 22.85 16.71 -22.77
N PHE A 204 22.29 15.66 -22.22
CA PHE A 204 22.79 14.97 -21.04
C PHE A 204 22.93 13.47 -21.32
N MET A 205 23.84 12.85 -20.62
CA MET A 205 24.03 11.41 -20.60
C MET A 205 23.62 10.88 -19.23
N VAL A 206 22.53 10.13 -19.17
CA VAL A 206 22.11 9.39 -17.99
C VAL A 206 22.69 7.98 -18.06
N VAL A 207 23.44 7.60 -17.04
CA VAL A 207 24.02 6.26 -16.90
C VAL A 207 23.34 5.55 -15.74
N ALA A 208 22.68 4.43 -16.00
CA ALA A 208 22.08 3.57 -14.99
C ALA A 208 22.75 2.20 -15.05
N GLU A 209 23.38 1.77 -13.96
CA GLU A 209 24.09 0.49 -13.83
C GLU A 209 23.30 -0.47 -12.93
N LYS A 210 22.95 -1.63 -13.47
CA LYS A 210 22.17 -2.67 -12.77
C LYS A 210 23.00 -3.29 -11.65
N GLN A 211 22.57 -3.15 -10.41
CA GLN A 211 23.30 -3.62 -9.23
C GLN A 211 22.69 -4.92 -8.68
N VAL A 212 23.51 -5.74 -8.06
CA VAL A 212 23.04 -6.92 -7.30
C VAL A 212 22.53 -6.50 -5.92
N SER A 213 22.98 -5.37 -5.42
CA SER A 213 22.65 -4.84 -4.08
C SER A 213 21.35 -4.06 -4.09
N SER A 214 20.51 -4.26 -3.06
CA SER A 214 19.29 -3.48 -2.83
C SER A 214 19.54 -2.11 -2.18
N VAL A 215 20.79 -1.74 -1.91
CA VAL A 215 21.13 -0.46 -1.28
C VAL A 215 20.81 0.69 -2.24
N LEU A 216 19.94 1.59 -1.82
CA LEU A 216 19.64 2.81 -2.55
C LEU A 216 20.82 3.78 -2.45
N GLN A 217 21.33 4.21 -3.62
CA GLN A 217 22.40 5.21 -3.72
C GLN A 217 21.81 6.49 -4.32
N GLU A 218 22.31 7.62 -3.86
CA GLU A 218 21.96 8.90 -4.46
C GLU A 218 22.48 8.99 -5.89
N ILE A 219 21.75 9.73 -6.73
CA ILE A 219 22.16 10.02 -8.11
C ILE A 219 23.34 10.95 -8.07
N THR A 220 24.43 10.56 -8.71
CA THR A 220 25.60 11.41 -8.85
C THR A 220 25.47 12.32 -10.06
N SER A 221 25.82 13.60 -9.92
CA SER A 221 25.89 14.54 -11.04
C SER A 221 27.34 15.03 -11.23
N SER A 222 27.81 15.07 -12.47
CA SER A 222 29.17 15.57 -12.80
C SER A 222 29.18 17.02 -13.26
N PHE A 223 28.12 17.76 -13.03
CA PHE A 223 28.01 19.17 -13.39
C PHE A 223 27.82 20.03 -12.13
N ASN A 224 28.54 21.15 -12.06
CA ASN A 224 28.35 22.20 -11.06
C ASN A 224 27.54 23.34 -11.70
N ASP A 225 26.85 24.15 -10.88
CA ASP A 225 26.07 25.33 -11.34
C ASP A 225 26.89 26.27 -12.24
N SER A 226 28.21 26.36 -12.04
CA SER A 226 29.11 27.19 -12.83
C SER A 226 29.54 26.59 -14.18
N SER A 227 29.38 25.27 -14.37
CA SER A 227 29.75 24.58 -15.63
C SER A 227 28.59 24.45 -16.60
N LEU A 228 27.38 24.65 -16.11
CA LEU A 228 26.18 24.73 -16.90
C LEU A 228 26.06 26.18 -17.42
N ALA A 229 26.58 26.44 -18.61
CA ALA A 229 26.29 27.68 -19.35
C ALA A 229 24.76 27.75 -19.74
N LEU A 230 23.93 27.10 -18.93
CA LEU A 230 22.51 26.95 -19.11
C LEU A 230 21.80 28.25 -18.76
N LYS A 231 21.16 28.82 -19.73
CA LYS A 231 20.23 29.92 -19.54
C LYS A 231 19.02 29.41 -18.74
N GLY A 232 19.10 29.60 -17.44
CA GLY A 232 17.98 29.71 -16.47
C GLY A 232 17.07 28.52 -16.24
N SER A 233 16.28 28.06 -17.19
CA SER A 233 15.14 27.19 -16.89
C SER A 233 15.42 25.67 -16.95
N GLN A 234 16.20 25.20 -17.92
CA GLN A 234 16.46 23.76 -18.12
C GLN A 234 17.37 23.19 -17.00
N ALA A 235 18.42 23.94 -16.60
CA ALA A 235 19.31 23.53 -15.52
C ALA A 235 18.58 23.46 -14.16
N CYS A 236 17.77 24.47 -13.90
CA CYS A 236 17.01 24.55 -12.65
C CYS A 236 16.03 23.36 -12.54
N GLY A 237 15.31 23.07 -13.60
CA GLY A 237 14.38 21.93 -13.63
C GLY A 237 15.09 20.57 -13.48
N LEU A 238 16.27 20.39 -14.07
CA LEU A 238 17.07 19.18 -13.90
C LEU A 238 17.58 19.02 -12.46
N LEU A 239 18.16 20.07 -11.89
CA LEU A 239 18.68 20.04 -10.50
C LEU A 239 17.55 19.77 -9.51
N GLU A 240 16.41 20.41 -9.67
CA GLU A 240 15.23 20.17 -8.84
C GLU A 240 14.72 18.73 -8.95
N ALA A 241 14.67 18.18 -10.17
CA ALA A 241 14.25 16.78 -10.39
C ALA A 241 15.22 15.78 -9.73
N VAL A 242 16.53 16.03 -9.83
CA VAL A 242 17.56 15.18 -9.19
C VAL A 242 17.48 15.27 -7.67
N GLU A 243 17.35 16.48 -7.11
CA GLU A 243 17.27 16.65 -5.66
C GLU A 243 16.00 16.02 -5.08
N LYS A 244 14.87 16.20 -5.75
CA LYS A 244 13.60 15.55 -5.37
C LYS A 244 13.73 14.02 -5.37
N GLU A 245 14.33 13.45 -6.39
CA GLU A 245 14.56 12.01 -6.45
C GLU A 245 15.55 11.54 -5.36
N ASN A 246 16.62 12.28 -5.11
CA ASN A 246 17.59 11.96 -4.05
C ASN A 246 16.94 12.04 -2.66
N GLN A 247 16.04 13.00 -2.43
CA GLN A 247 15.26 13.05 -1.20
C GLN A 247 14.38 11.80 -1.05
N MET A 248 13.68 11.38 -2.12
CA MET A 248 12.89 10.15 -2.10
C MET A 248 13.77 8.92 -1.81
N ARG A 249 14.97 8.81 -2.40
CA ARG A 249 15.91 7.71 -2.13
C ARG A 249 16.37 7.69 -0.66
N ARG A 250 16.62 8.86 -0.06
CA ARG A 250 16.91 8.98 1.38
C ARG A 250 15.74 8.50 2.23
N ASP A 251 14.52 8.93 1.90
CA ASP A 251 13.31 8.53 2.64
C ASP A 251 13.10 7.02 2.61
N TYR A 252 13.27 6.37 1.44
CA TYR A 252 13.21 4.91 1.32
C TYR A 252 14.34 4.19 2.07
N SER A 253 15.51 4.82 2.22
CA SER A 253 16.66 4.22 2.91
C SER A 253 16.54 4.28 4.43
N THR A 254 15.88 5.31 4.97
CA THR A 254 15.81 5.60 6.41
C THR A 254 14.46 5.26 7.03
N GLY A 255 13.41 5.15 6.23
CA GLY A 255 12.03 4.94 6.72
C GLY A 255 11.73 3.48 7.05
N SER A 256 11.40 3.18 8.34
CA SER A 256 10.88 1.87 8.77
C SER A 256 9.42 1.64 8.32
N ASP A 257 8.66 2.72 8.11
CA ASP A 257 7.22 2.70 7.85
C ASP A 257 6.83 3.12 6.42
N VAL A 258 7.75 2.90 5.46
CA VAL A 258 7.48 3.20 4.06
C VAL A 258 6.39 2.28 3.52
N LEU A 259 5.36 2.88 2.93
CA LEU A 259 4.29 2.18 2.22
C LEU A 259 4.69 2.02 0.75
N TYR A 260 4.98 0.77 0.35
CA TYR A 260 5.39 0.45 -1.02
C TYR A 260 4.17 0.26 -1.94
N SER A 261 4.35 0.50 -3.24
CA SER A 261 3.44 0.00 -4.26
C SER A 261 3.88 -1.40 -4.74
N LEU A 262 2.96 -2.15 -5.34
CA LEU A 262 3.30 -3.45 -5.93
C LEU A 262 4.35 -3.29 -7.04
N GLU A 263 4.26 -2.23 -7.84
CA GLU A 263 5.23 -1.93 -8.89
C GLU A 263 6.63 -1.68 -8.32
N GLU A 264 6.77 -0.92 -7.26
CA GLU A 264 8.06 -0.68 -6.60
C GLU A 264 8.70 -1.98 -6.09
N LEU A 265 7.88 -2.88 -5.55
CA LEU A 265 8.35 -4.20 -5.12
C LEU A 265 8.83 -5.06 -6.30
N GLN A 266 8.10 -5.04 -7.42
CA GLN A 266 8.53 -5.71 -8.67
C GLN A 266 9.82 -5.11 -9.23
N LEU A 267 10.04 -3.83 -9.02
CA LEU A 267 11.29 -3.14 -9.36
C LEU A 267 12.45 -3.47 -8.40
N GLY A 268 12.21 -4.22 -7.35
CA GLY A 268 13.23 -4.69 -6.41
C GLY A 268 13.42 -3.81 -5.19
N ALA A 269 12.43 -3.01 -4.78
CA ALA A 269 12.49 -2.14 -3.60
C ALA A 269 12.87 -2.86 -2.31
N ARG A 270 12.47 -4.11 -2.17
CA ARG A 270 12.77 -4.99 -1.02
C ARG A 270 13.56 -6.23 -1.41
N GLY A 271 14.33 -6.15 -2.48
CA GLY A 271 15.10 -7.26 -3.03
C GLY A 271 14.27 -8.22 -3.86
N ASP A 272 14.70 -9.47 -3.93
CA ASP A 272 14.06 -10.52 -4.71
C ASP A 272 12.89 -11.13 -3.91
N LEU A 273 11.66 -10.75 -4.25
CA LEU A 273 10.45 -11.24 -3.59
C LEU A 273 10.20 -12.74 -3.80
N THR A 274 10.86 -13.36 -4.79
CA THR A 274 10.74 -14.82 -4.99
C THR A 274 11.45 -15.62 -3.90
N LYS A 275 12.28 -14.96 -3.08
CA LYS A 275 12.98 -15.55 -1.95
C LYS A 275 12.34 -15.14 -0.64
N LEU A 276 12.27 -16.11 0.27
CA LEU A 276 11.91 -15.83 1.66
C LEU A 276 13.10 -15.16 2.37
N CYS A 277 12.83 -14.10 3.10
CA CYS A 277 13.79 -13.43 3.96
C CYS A 277 13.27 -13.46 5.41
N PRO A 278 13.66 -14.46 6.22
CA PRO A 278 13.12 -14.66 7.56
C PRO A 278 13.17 -13.39 8.42
N GLY A 279 12.05 -13.03 9.03
CA GLY A 279 11.91 -11.83 9.84
C GLY A 279 11.69 -10.54 9.04
N HIS A 280 11.55 -10.59 7.72
CA HIS A 280 11.18 -9.42 6.92
C HIS A 280 9.72 -9.04 7.15
N ARG A 281 9.53 -7.74 7.40
CA ARG A 281 8.22 -7.09 7.49
C ARG A 281 8.22 -5.80 6.67
N PHE A 282 7.19 -5.59 5.86
CA PHE A 282 6.99 -4.32 5.15
C PHE A 282 5.52 -4.10 4.81
N GLN A 283 5.16 -2.85 4.62
CA GLN A 283 3.80 -2.43 4.28
C GLN A 283 3.71 -2.09 2.80
N LEU A 284 2.56 -2.41 2.17
CA LEU A 284 2.30 -2.06 0.79
C LEU A 284 0.83 -1.76 0.53
N THR A 285 0.59 -1.05 -0.57
CA THR A 285 -0.74 -0.91 -1.15
C THR A 285 -0.89 -1.89 -2.31
N LEU A 286 -1.92 -2.73 -2.27
CA LEU A 286 -2.31 -3.64 -3.34
C LEU A 286 -3.49 -3.06 -4.12
N GLY A 287 -3.49 -3.23 -5.42
CA GLY A 287 -4.50 -2.64 -6.29
C GLY A 287 -4.21 -1.17 -6.54
N GLY A 288 -4.63 -0.49 -7.41
CA GLY A 288 -4.43 0.90 -7.78
C GLY A 288 -5.25 1.16 -9.05
N ASP A 289 -5.18 0.18 -9.96
CA ASP A 289 -5.98 0.12 -11.18
C ASP A 289 -7.19 -0.82 -11.06
N SER A 290 -7.33 -1.53 -9.92
CA SER A 290 -8.47 -2.39 -9.61
C SER A 290 -9.61 -1.63 -8.95
N ARG A 291 -10.76 -2.30 -8.79
CA ARG A 291 -11.96 -1.73 -8.15
C ARG A 291 -11.70 -1.22 -6.73
N PHE A 292 -10.79 -1.88 -6.02
CA PHE A 292 -10.43 -1.55 -4.64
C PHE A 292 -8.91 -1.40 -4.51
N SER A 293 -8.51 -0.60 -3.52
CA SER A 293 -7.14 -0.46 -3.05
C SER A 293 -7.05 -1.03 -1.64
N TYR A 294 -6.09 -1.94 -1.41
CA TYR A 294 -5.94 -2.64 -0.12
C TYR A 294 -4.62 -2.25 0.54
N ARG A 295 -4.68 -1.92 1.82
CA ARG A 295 -3.48 -1.82 2.64
C ARG A 295 -3.10 -3.23 3.12
N ALA A 296 -1.87 -3.62 2.91
CA ALA A 296 -1.37 -4.93 3.32
C ALA A 296 -0.03 -4.85 4.04
N VAL A 297 0.24 -5.84 4.89
CA VAL A 297 1.53 -6.08 5.52
C VAL A 297 2.02 -7.45 5.07
N VAL A 298 3.21 -7.51 4.48
CA VAL A 298 3.88 -8.78 4.14
C VAL A 298 4.85 -9.12 5.26
N LEU A 299 4.78 -10.36 5.71
CA LEU A 299 5.64 -10.89 6.77
C LEU A 299 6.20 -12.25 6.34
N ASP A 300 7.52 -12.38 6.37
CA ASP A 300 8.21 -13.65 6.19
C ASP A 300 8.51 -14.25 7.56
N ALA A 301 7.97 -15.45 7.82
CA ALA A 301 8.11 -16.14 9.12
C ALA A 301 9.59 -16.34 9.49
N GLN A 302 9.87 -16.32 10.79
CA GLN A 302 11.21 -16.59 11.29
C GLN A 302 11.59 -18.07 11.09
N GLU A 303 12.87 -18.37 10.95
CA GLU A 303 13.36 -19.75 10.77
C GLU A 303 12.94 -20.72 11.89
N SER A 304 12.76 -20.20 13.10
CA SER A 304 12.32 -20.96 14.27
C SER A 304 10.84 -21.38 14.25
N SER A 305 10.03 -20.82 13.35
CA SER A 305 8.56 -21.00 13.32
C SER A 305 8.11 -22.24 12.51
N GLY A 306 9.02 -23.04 11.96
CA GLY A 306 8.69 -24.23 11.16
C GLY A 306 8.14 -25.42 11.95
N PRO A 307 7.52 -26.42 11.31
CA PRO A 307 7.29 -26.57 9.88
C PRO A 307 6.09 -25.76 9.39
N PHE A 308 6.21 -25.20 8.19
CA PHE A 308 5.14 -24.46 7.54
C PHE A 308 4.16 -25.37 6.82
N ALA A 309 2.87 -25.10 6.97
CA ALA A 309 1.81 -25.80 6.24
C ALA A 309 1.60 -25.21 4.84
N TYR A 310 1.89 -23.91 4.68
CA TYR A 310 1.67 -23.15 3.46
C TYR A 310 2.91 -22.35 3.10
N HIS A 311 3.22 -22.33 1.81
CA HIS A 311 4.31 -21.53 1.27
C HIS A 311 4.01 -20.03 1.32
N CYS A 312 2.77 -19.67 0.97
CA CYS A 312 2.22 -18.34 1.09
C CYS A 312 0.78 -18.42 1.57
N GLY A 313 0.33 -17.46 2.38
CA GLY A 313 -1.04 -17.35 2.85
C GLY A 313 -1.51 -15.91 2.85
N VAL A 314 -2.82 -15.69 2.70
CA VAL A 314 -3.47 -14.38 2.85
C VAL A 314 -4.30 -14.40 4.11
N PHE A 315 -4.15 -13.37 4.94
CA PHE A 315 -4.94 -13.19 6.14
C PHE A 315 -5.72 -11.88 6.07
N ILE A 316 -7.04 -11.97 5.92
CA ILE A 316 -7.91 -10.80 5.79
C ILE A 316 -8.39 -10.38 7.18
N VAL A 317 -8.15 -9.11 7.50
CA VAL A 317 -8.59 -8.49 8.75
C VAL A 317 -9.77 -7.58 8.44
N PRO A 318 -10.97 -7.88 8.99
CA PRO A 318 -12.13 -7.01 8.83
C PRO A 318 -11.87 -5.63 9.44
N LYS A 319 -12.49 -4.59 8.86
CA LYS A 319 -12.39 -3.21 9.36
C LYS A 319 -12.67 -3.09 10.85
N THR A 320 -13.65 -3.83 11.36
CA THR A 320 -14.05 -3.82 12.78
C THR A 320 -12.95 -4.26 13.73
N ARG A 321 -11.97 -5.03 13.24
CA ARG A 321 -10.87 -5.59 14.01
C ARG A 321 -9.50 -4.99 13.70
N ALA A 322 -9.39 -4.19 12.65
CA ALA A 322 -8.10 -3.63 12.19
C ALA A 322 -7.36 -2.82 13.26
N HIS A 323 -8.08 -2.28 14.26
CA HIS A 323 -7.51 -1.51 15.37
C HIS A 323 -7.06 -2.37 16.56
N GLU A 324 -7.41 -3.67 16.60
CA GLU A 324 -6.98 -4.57 17.66
C GLU A 324 -5.45 -4.70 17.67
N TRP A 325 -4.87 -4.76 18.88
CA TRP A 325 -3.42 -4.91 19.06
C TRP A 325 -2.82 -6.03 18.20
N LEU A 326 -3.54 -7.16 18.10
CA LEU A 326 -3.12 -8.33 17.33
C LEU A 326 -2.84 -8.02 15.84
N PHE A 327 -3.53 -7.04 15.26
CA PHE A 327 -3.40 -6.70 13.85
C PHE A 327 -2.73 -5.34 13.61
N SER A 328 -2.77 -4.46 14.60
CA SER A 328 -2.22 -3.09 14.50
C SER A 328 -0.78 -2.98 15.01
N SER A 329 -0.35 -3.86 15.93
CA SER A 329 1.03 -3.87 16.42
C SER A 329 1.91 -4.86 15.66
N GLU A 330 3.20 -4.61 15.65
CA GLU A 330 4.17 -5.50 15.02
C GLU A 330 4.23 -6.87 15.73
N GLU A 331 4.27 -6.88 17.06
CA GLU A 331 4.30 -8.09 17.86
C GLU A 331 3.05 -8.95 17.64
N GLY A 332 1.87 -8.31 17.57
CA GLY A 332 0.61 -9.01 17.29
C GLY A 332 0.61 -9.63 15.90
N GLN A 333 1.11 -8.90 14.90
CA GLN A 333 1.21 -9.40 13.53
C GLN A 333 2.11 -10.64 13.43
N TRP A 334 3.23 -10.68 14.15
CA TRP A 334 4.10 -11.85 14.22
C TRP A 334 3.39 -13.07 14.86
N MET A 335 2.56 -12.87 15.87
CA MET A 335 1.74 -13.96 16.44
C MET A 335 0.75 -14.54 15.41
N VAL A 336 0.20 -13.69 14.55
CA VAL A 336 -0.69 -14.16 13.46
C VAL A 336 0.08 -15.00 12.45
N VAL A 337 1.31 -14.60 12.09
CA VAL A 337 2.19 -15.40 11.23
C VAL A 337 2.43 -16.79 11.80
N GLU A 338 2.82 -16.89 13.06
CA GLU A 338 3.05 -18.17 13.74
C GLU A 338 1.80 -19.05 13.75
N SER A 339 0.64 -18.44 14.03
CA SER A 339 -0.64 -19.15 14.06
C SER A 339 -1.08 -19.64 12.68
N SER A 340 -0.80 -18.87 11.62
CA SER A 340 -1.17 -19.17 10.25
C SER A 340 -0.42 -20.35 9.65
N LYS A 341 0.77 -20.66 10.17
CA LYS A 341 1.74 -21.65 9.64
C LYS A 341 2.10 -21.41 8.17
N ALA A 342 2.05 -20.16 7.71
CA ALA A 342 2.50 -19.75 6.39
C ALA A 342 3.95 -19.27 6.43
N ALA A 343 4.76 -19.66 5.45
CA ALA A 343 6.15 -19.18 5.34
C ALA A 343 6.18 -17.68 5.00
N ARG A 344 5.28 -17.21 4.11
CA ARG A 344 4.96 -15.80 3.89
C ARG A 344 3.50 -15.55 4.16
N LEU A 345 3.20 -14.55 4.97
CA LEU A 345 1.84 -14.10 5.23
C LEU A 345 1.62 -12.70 4.63
N VAL A 346 0.57 -12.57 3.82
CA VAL A 346 0.07 -11.28 3.34
C VAL A 346 -1.15 -10.92 4.16
N MET A 347 -0.97 -10.06 5.16
CA MET A 347 -2.07 -9.57 6.01
C MET A 347 -2.72 -8.37 5.33
N VAL A 348 -3.99 -8.49 4.95
CA VAL A 348 -4.76 -7.46 4.26
C VAL A 348 -5.72 -6.81 5.24
N LEU A 349 -5.62 -5.49 5.41
CA LEU A 349 -6.46 -4.70 6.30
C LEU A 349 -7.60 -4.07 5.49
N LEU A 350 -8.84 -4.46 5.77
CA LEU A 350 -10.02 -3.87 5.13
C LEU A 350 -10.39 -2.55 5.79
N ASP A 351 -10.89 -1.60 4.99
CA ASP A 351 -11.35 -0.29 5.42
C ASP A 351 -12.81 -0.01 4.98
N ALA A 352 -13.24 1.26 5.07
CA ALA A 352 -14.60 1.68 4.73
C ALA A 352 -14.97 1.45 3.26
N SER A 353 -14.01 1.48 2.35
CA SER A 353 -14.26 1.30 0.91
C SER A 353 -14.72 -0.13 0.59
N HIS A 354 -14.41 -1.10 1.46
CA HIS A 354 -14.69 -2.52 1.28
C HIS A 354 -16.02 -2.98 1.88
N VAL A 355 -16.79 -2.09 2.54
CA VAL A 355 -18.04 -2.47 3.27
C VAL A 355 -19.09 -3.11 2.36
N SER A 356 -19.14 -2.72 1.09
CA SER A 356 -20.10 -3.26 0.10
C SER A 356 -19.60 -4.50 -0.66
N ALA A 357 -18.34 -4.90 -0.46
CA ALA A 357 -17.73 -6.02 -1.15
C ALA A 357 -18.00 -7.34 -0.42
N SER A 358 -18.38 -8.39 -1.17
CA SER A 358 -18.41 -9.73 -0.62
C SER A 358 -17.00 -10.31 -0.46
N MET A 359 -16.82 -11.30 0.40
CA MET A 359 -15.53 -11.98 0.54
C MET A 359 -15.06 -12.63 -0.76
N ASP A 360 -16.00 -13.14 -1.56
CA ASP A 360 -15.70 -13.73 -2.87
C ASP A 360 -15.16 -12.68 -3.85
N ASP A 361 -15.71 -11.45 -3.82
CA ASP A 361 -15.24 -10.35 -4.66
C ASP A 361 -13.82 -9.92 -4.23
N ILE A 362 -13.60 -9.78 -2.92
CA ILE A 362 -12.27 -9.43 -2.36
C ILE A 362 -11.24 -10.50 -2.71
N GLN A 363 -11.59 -11.79 -2.58
CA GLN A 363 -10.68 -12.87 -2.91
C GLN A 363 -10.34 -12.92 -4.41
N LYS A 364 -11.33 -12.70 -5.28
CA LYS A 364 -11.09 -12.63 -6.73
C LYS A 364 -10.18 -11.46 -7.12
N ASP A 365 -10.37 -10.32 -6.50
CA ASP A 365 -9.58 -9.11 -6.75
C ASP A 365 -8.14 -9.26 -6.23
N LEU A 366 -7.95 -9.81 -5.03
CA LEU A 366 -6.64 -10.01 -4.42
C LEU A 366 -5.82 -11.16 -5.02
N SER A 367 -6.47 -12.21 -5.52
CA SER A 367 -5.77 -13.44 -5.97
C SER A 367 -4.66 -13.16 -7.00
N PRO A 368 -4.84 -12.38 -8.07
CA PRO A 368 -3.78 -12.08 -9.03
C PRO A 368 -2.67 -11.23 -8.44
N LEU A 369 -2.99 -10.34 -7.47
CA LEU A 369 -2.03 -9.46 -6.82
C LEU A 369 -1.12 -10.23 -5.84
N VAL A 370 -1.72 -11.12 -5.05
CA VAL A 370 -0.99 -11.94 -4.08
C VAL A 370 -0.08 -12.97 -4.75
N LYS A 371 -0.47 -13.51 -5.90
CA LYS A 371 0.41 -14.39 -6.69
C LYS A 371 1.75 -13.75 -7.05
N GLN A 372 1.77 -12.45 -7.28
CA GLN A 372 3.00 -11.69 -7.57
C GLN A 372 3.89 -11.49 -6.33
N LEU A 373 3.34 -11.69 -5.14
CA LEU A 373 4.06 -11.61 -3.86
C LEU A 373 4.47 -12.98 -3.33
N ALA A 374 3.96 -14.07 -3.90
CA ALA A 374 4.26 -15.42 -3.44
C ALA A 374 5.73 -15.77 -3.70
N PRO A 375 6.45 -16.36 -2.71
CA PRO A 375 7.83 -16.78 -2.90
C PRO A 375 7.89 -18.02 -3.81
N GLY A 376 8.99 -18.13 -4.59
CA GLY A 376 9.19 -19.20 -5.58
C GLY A 376 8.69 -18.85 -6.98
N LYS A 377 9.17 -19.58 -8.00
CA LYS A 377 8.64 -19.47 -9.35
C LYS A 377 7.35 -20.29 -9.47
N ASP A 378 6.33 -19.68 -10.01
CA ASP A 378 4.92 -20.05 -9.98
C ASP A 378 4.55 -21.24 -10.90
N ASP A 379 5.17 -22.40 -10.73
CA ASP A 379 4.82 -23.59 -11.54
C ASP A 379 4.16 -24.73 -10.73
N SER A 380 3.99 -24.57 -9.43
CA SER A 380 3.50 -25.67 -8.59
C SER A 380 1.98 -25.78 -8.48
N GLY A 381 1.21 -24.82 -9.01
CA GLY A 381 -0.26 -24.81 -8.90
C GLY A 381 -0.79 -24.81 -7.45
N ALA A 382 0.07 -24.55 -6.47
CA ALA A 382 -0.31 -24.55 -5.07
C ALA A 382 -1.31 -23.42 -4.81
N GLN A 383 -2.48 -23.77 -4.33
CA GLN A 383 -3.51 -22.82 -4.00
C GLN A 383 -3.08 -22.01 -2.76
N ILE A 384 -3.02 -20.68 -2.87
CA ILE A 384 -2.75 -19.78 -1.74
C ILE A 384 -4.03 -19.73 -0.89
N PRO A 385 -3.99 -20.17 0.39
CA PRO A 385 -5.15 -20.13 1.25
C PRO A 385 -5.48 -18.70 1.65
N PHE A 386 -6.78 -18.39 1.62
CA PHE A 386 -7.33 -17.17 2.18
C PHE A 386 -7.93 -17.49 3.54
N MET A 387 -7.39 -16.87 4.57
CA MET A 387 -7.85 -16.94 5.94
C MET A 387 -8.47 -15.58 6.30
N MET A 388 -9.46 -15.57 7.17
CA MET A 388 -10.05 -14.33 7.66
C MET A 388 -10.13 -14.33 9.17
N ALA A 389 -9.82 -13.19 9.77
CA ALA A 389 -10.13 -12.99 11.18
C ALA A 389 -11.65 -12.97 11.34
N SER A 390 -12.20 -13.97 12.03
CA SER A 390 -13.61 -13.94 12.41
C SER A 390 -13.87 -12.69 13.25
N ASP A 391 -14.94 -11.95 12.98
CA ASP A 391 -15.38 -10.87 13.87
C ASP A 391 -15.99 -11.43 15.15
N GLY A 392 -16.04 -12.76 15.27
CA GLY A 392 -16.58 -13.49 16.42
C GLY A 392 -18.09 -13.32 16.57
N ILE A 393 -18.74 -12.67 15.62
CA ILE A 393 -20.18 -12.40 15.66
C ILE A 393 -20.91 -13.53 14.91
N LYS A 394 -21.66 -14.33 15.66
CA LYS A 394 -22.52 -15.39 15.13
C LYS A 394 -23.80 -14.84 14.50
N GLN A 395 -24.36 -13.81 15.11
CA GLN A 395 -25.58 -13.18 14.65
C GLN A 395 -25.61 -11.70 14.95
N ARG A 396 -26.13 -10.91 14.00
CA ARG A 396 -26.31 -9.47 14.13
C ARG A 396 -27.76 -9.11 13.80
N ASN A 397 -28.39 -8.28 14.64
CA ASN A 397 -29.73 -7.78 14.43
C ASN A 397 -29.78 -6.27 14.68
N ILE A 398 -30.15 -5.48 13.68
CA ILE A 398 -30.36 -4.03 13.83
C ILE A 398 -31.63 -3.78 14.58
N VAL A 399 -31.55 -3.17 15.74
CA VAL A 399 -32.68 -2.83 16.62
C VAL A 399 -33.25 -1.47 16.26
N HIS A 400 -32.37 -0.49 16.00
CA HIS A 400 -32.78 0.88 15.66
C HIS A 400 -31.73 1.60 14.85
N GLN A 401 -32.14 2.50 13.97
CA GLN A 401 -31.25 3.36 13.20
C GLN A 401 -31.83 4.77 13.16
N VAL A 402 -30.98 5.78 13.42
CA VAL A 402 -31.35 7.18 13.41
C VAL A 402 -30.17 8.05 12.96
N THR A 403 -30.43 9.23 12.43
CA THR A 403 -29.40 10.21 12.10
C THR A 403 -29.49 11.40 13.02
N SER A 404 -28.41 11.70 13.75
CA SER A 404 -28.25 12.94 14.51
C SER A 404 -27.59 14.01 13.65
N THR A 405 -27.96 15.26 13.88
CA THR A 405 -27.29 16.42 13.25
C THR A 405 -25.88 16.66 13.80
N ILE A 406 -25.59 16.16 15.01
CA ILE A 406 -24.29 16.31 15.68
C ILE A 406 -23.40 15.10 15.40
N THR A 407 -23.88 13.90 15.75
CA THR A 407 -23.10 12.65 15.66
C THR A 407 -23.13 12.02 14.28
N GLY A 408 -24.14 12.35 13.43
CA GLY A 408 -24.37 11.68 12.16
C GLY A 408 -25.22 10.41 12.31
N PRO A 409 -25.10 9.42 11.38
CA PRO A 409 -25.87 8.19 11.46
C PRO A 409 -25.43 7.33 12.65
N VAL A 410 -26.42 6.86 13.44
CA VAL A 410 -26.22 6.03 14.64
C VAL A 410 -27.07 4.77 14.52
N ILE A 411 -26.49 3.62 14.86
CA ILE A 411 -27.17 2.32 14.87
C ILE A 411 -27.16 1.76 16.29
N VAL A 412 -28.30 1.19 16.70
CA VAL A 412 -28.41 0.28 17.84
C VAL A 412 -28.60 -1.13 17.27
N GLU A 413 -27.71 -2.04 17.62
CA GLU A 413 -27.74 -3.43 17.16
C GLU A 413 -27.55 -4.41 18.32
N ASP A 414 -28.16 -5.60 18.20
CA ASP A 414 -27.91 -6.74 19.08
C ASP A 414 -27.01 -7.75 18.37
N VAL A 415 -25.95 -8.18 19.02
CA VAL A 415 -24.97 -9.15 18.48
C VAL A 415 -24.83 -10.35 19.42
N ILE A 416 -24.67 -11.53 18.83
CA ILE A 416 -24.33 -12.77 19.54
C ILE A 416 -22.95 -13.19 19.09
N TYR A 417 -22.03 -13.41 20.02
CA TYR A 417 -20.67 -13.89 19.74
C TYR A 417 -20.60 -15.41 19.67
N GLU A 418 -19.72 -15.94 18.81
CA GLU A 418 -19.52 -17.39 18.63
C GLU A 418 -18.85 -18.04 19.84
N ASN A 419 -17.85 -17.35 20.41
CA ASN A 419 -17.08 -17.81 21.58
C ASN A 419 -16.86 -16.62 22.50
N VAL A 420 -17.40 -16.69 23.70
CA VAL A 420 -17.10 -15.73 24.75
C VAL A 420 -16.25 -16.44 25.78
N ASP A 421 -14.92 -16.36 25.61
CA ASP A 421 -13.95 -16.86 26.58
C ASP A 421 -13.70 -15.80 27.65
N GLY A 422 -13.67 -16.20 28.89
CA GLY A 422 -13.28 -15.34 30.00
C GLY A 422 -14.22 -15.38 31.21
N ASP A 423 -14.08 -14.40 32.10
CA ASP A 423 -14.80 -14.32 33.37
C ASP A 423 -16.32 -14.22 33.24
N ILE A 424 -16.84 -13.84 32.06
CA ILE A 424 -18.29 -13.75 31.78
C ILE A 424 -18.94 -15.12 31.82
N SER A 425 -18.28 -16.16 31.32
CA SER A 425 -18.80 -17.54 31.34
C SER A 425 -18.96 -18.09 32.75
N ARG A 426 -18.26 -17.50 33.74
CA ARG A 426 -18.41 -17.82 35.19
C ARG A 426 -19.62 -17.11 35.80
N ILE A 427 -19.98 -15.93 35.24
CA ILE A 427 -21.09 -15.11 35.75
C ILE A 427 -22.41 -15.55 35.11
N LEU A 428 -22.40 -15.88 33.82
CA LEU A 428 -23.58 -16.28 33.04
C LEU A 428 -23.24 -17.56 32.25
N PRO A 429 -23.73 -18.74 32.68
CA PRO A 429 -23.40 -20.02 32.06
C PRO A 429 -24.19 -20.30 30.75
N SER A 430 -24.78 -19.30 30.11
CA SER A 430 -25.46 -19.48 28.82
C SER A 430 -24.47 -19.49 27.66
N ARG A 431 -24.66 -20.40 26.69
CA ARG A 431 -23.78 -20.57 25.54
C ARG A 431 -23.82 -19.41 24.54
N ASP A 432 -24.92 -18.63 24.51
CA ASP A 432 -25.14 -17.54 23.57
C ASP A 432 -25.37 -16.23 24.36
N LEU A 433 -24.30 -15.47 24.59
CA LEU A 433 -24.42 -14.16 25.22
C LEU A 433 -24.76 -13.13 24.17
N THR A 434 -25.82 -12.35 24.43
CA THR A 434 -26.24 -11.26 23.56
C THR A 434 -25.75 -9.93 24.09
N PHE A 435 -25.13 -9.15 23.23
CA PHE A 435 -24.68 -7.80 23.54
C PHE A 435 -25.41 -6.78 22.69
N ARG A 436 -25.76 -5.65 23.29
CA ARG A 436 -26.32 -4.48 22.58
C ARG A 436 -25.26 -3.45 22.37
N ARG A 437 -25.12 -2.99 21.13
CA ARG A 437 -24.12 -2.01 20.70
C ARG A 437 -24.76 -0.71 20.28
N LEU A 438 -24.08 0.39 20.61
CA LEU A 438 -24.29 1.70 20.02
C LEU A 438 -23.13 1.97 19.06
N VAL A 439 -23.44 2.16 17.78
CA VAL A 439 -22.44 2.28 16.71
C VAL A 439 -22.61 3.63 16.01
N PHE A 440 -21.50 4.43 15.98
CA PHE A 440 -21.43 5.70 15.25
C PHE A 440 -20.86 5.46 13.87
N GLN A 441 -21.67 5.60 12.81
CA GLN A 441 -21.23 5.34 11.43
C GLN A 441 -20.34 6.45 10.87
N ARG A 442 -20.39 7.67 11.41
CA ARG A 442 -19.53 8.79 10.99
C ARG A 442 -18.04 8.52 11.27
N SER A 443 -17.74 7.77 12.29
CA SER A 443 -16.39 7.34 12.67
C SER A 443 -16.16 5.89 12.25
N GLU A 444 -16.42 5.58 10.98
CA GLU A 444 -16.08 4.32 10.35
C GLU A 444 -16.56 3.03 11.08
N GLY A 445 -17.80 3.06 11.57
CA GLY A 445 -18.37 1.89 12.26
C GLY A 445 -17.80 1.68 13.67
N LEU A 446 -17.35 2.75 14.32
CA LEU A 446 -16.90 2.70 15.71
C LEU A 446 -18.01 2.20 16.62
N VAL A 447 -17.77 1.07 17.28
CA VAL A 447 -18.61 0.62 18.40
C VAL A 447 -18.34 1.55 19.58
N GLN A 448 -19.23 2.52 19.75
CA GLN A 448 -19.09 3.52 20.80
C GLN A 448 -19.36 2.93 22.20
N SER A 449 -20.35 2.04 22.30
CA SER A 449 -20.71 1.37 23.56
C SER A 449 -21.20 -0.05 23.30
N GLU A 450 -20.91 -0.96 24.22
CA GLU A 450 -21.35 -2.34 24.18
C GLU A 450 -21.82 -2.79 25.56
N ALA A 451 -23.04 -3.30 25.64
CA ALA A 451 -23.73 -3.69 26.88
C ALA A 451 -24.16 -5.16 26.83
N LEU A 452 -23.89 -5.90 27.90
CA LEU A 452 -24.41 -7.26 28.05
C LEU A 452 -25.93 -7.21 28.31
N LEU A 453 -26.70 -8.05 27.60
CA LEU A 453 -28.13 -8.26 27.83
C LEU A 453 -28.33 -9.51 28.70
N SER A 454 -29.21 -9.39 29.70
CA SER A 454 -29.59 -10.51 30.57
C SER A 454 -31.11 -10.62 30.76
N GLU A 455 -31.60 -11.82 31.07
CA GLU A 455 -32.99 -12.05 31.43
C GLU A 455 -33.32 -11.45 32.82
N GLU A 456 -34.50 -10.86 32.95
CA GLU A 456 -35.00 -10.36 34.23
C GLU A 456 -35.22 -11.52 35.19
N GLY A 457 -34.38 -11.69 36.21
CA GLY A 457 -34.53 -12.77 37.22
C GLY A 457 -33.23 -13.43 37.69
N SER A 458 -32.09 -13.14 37.05
CA SER A 458 -30.80 -13.73 37.42
C SER A 458 -30.12 -13.08 38.63
N ASN A 459 -30.71 -12.03 39.24
CA ASN A 459 -30.05 -11.17 40.22
C ASN A 459 -30.10 -11.62 41.70
N ASN A 460 -30.59 -12.83 42.02
CA ASN A 460 -30.78 -13.23 43.42
C ASN A 460 -30.02 -14.51 43.85
N LYS A 461 -28.92 -14.90 43.21
CA LYS A 461 -28.09 -16.03 43.71
C LYS A 461 -26.59 -15.85 43.55
N VAL A 462 -26.03 -14.73 44.05
CA VAL A 462 -24.61 -14.63 44.35
C VAL A 462 -24.47 -14.10 45.77
N GLY A 463 -24.57 -14.99 46.73
CA GLY A 463 -24.37 -14.69 48.14
C GLY A 463 -25.17 -15.68 48.99
N GLU A 464 -24.71 -16.89 49.09
CA GLU A 464 -24.94 -17.90 50.15
C GLU A 464 -24.92 -19.31 49.59
N THR A 465 -23.77 -19.91 49.51
CA THR A 465 -23.64 -21.39 49.53
C THR A 465 -22.33 -21.79 50.20
N GLU A 466 -22.32 -21.71 51.54
CA GLU A 466 -21.62 -22.71 52.34
C GLU A 466 -22.60 -23.37 53.30
N ARG A 467 -22.57 -24.70 53.24
CA ARG A 467 -23.21 -25.67 54.16
C ARG A 467 -24.65 -26.06 53.95
N LYS A 468 -24.87 -27.21 53.25
CA LYS A 468 -25.37 -28.43 53.91
C LYS A 468 -25.47 -29.59 52.93
N LYS A 469 -24.65 -30.64 53.18
CA LYS A 469 -24.90 -32.02 52.73
C LYS A 469 -26.07 -32.59 53.49
N THR A 470 -27.05 -33.22 52.84
CA THR A 470 -27.64 -34.50 53.27
C THR A 470 -28.50 -35.10 52.14
N ASN A 471 -28.38 -36.41 52.08
CA ASN A 471 -29.01 -37.38 51.19
C ASN A 471 -30.54 -37.34 51.14
N SER A 472 -31.15 -37.63 49.98
CA SER A 472 -32.06 -38.79 49.90
C SER A 472 -32.56 -39.00 48.46
N SER A 473 -32.74 -40.28 48.19
CA SER A 473 -33.03 -40.97 46.95
C SER A 473 -34.49 -40.91 46.49
N SER A 474 -34.68 -41.14 45.17
CA SER A 474 -35.71 -41.91 44.48
C SER A 474 -37.07 -41.30 44.18
N LYS A 475 -37.44 -41.28 42.97
CA LYS A 475 -38.40 -42.10 42.20
C LYS A 475 -38.97 -41.34 40.99
N SER A 476 -38.83 -42.01 39.86
CA SER A 476 -39.45 -41.71 38.56
C SER A 476 -40.98 -41.63 38.64
N LYS A 477 -41.56 -40.69 37.84
CA LYS A 477 -42.84 -40.92 37.14
C LYS A 477 -42.91 -40.10 35.88
N ARG A 478 -43.02 -40.82 34.76
CA ARG A 478 -43.43 -40.33 33.46
C ARG A 478 -44.86 -39.75 33.55
N ARG A 479 -45.11 -38.58 32.94
CA ARG A 479 -46.39 -38.23 32.34
C ARG A 479 -46.27 -37.05 31.43
N GLY A 480 -46.66 -37.26 30.16
CA GLY A 480 -47.56 -36.44 29.38
C GLY A 480 -47.05 -35.15 28.78
N ILE A 481 -46.68 -35.24 27.52
CA ILE A 481 -46.51 -34.10 26.60
C ILE A 481 -47.87 -33.37 26.47
N GLN A 482 -47.91 -32.12 26.91
CA GLN A 482 -48.86 -31.14 26.35
C GLN A 482 -48.05 -29.92 25.92
N ARG A 483 -47.90 -29.78 24.60
CA ARG A 483 -47.44 -28.54 23.97
C ARG A 483 -48.43 -27.44 24.36
N ARG A 484 -48.00 -26.47 25.15
CA ARG A 484 -48.60 -25.15 25.24
C ARG A 484 -47.64 -24.20 24.51
N THR A 485 -48.04 -23.83 23.28
CA THR A 485 -47.57 -22.65 22.57
C THR A 485 -48.03 -21.44 23.37
N GLY A 486 -47.08 -20.81 24.04
CA GLY A 486 -47.20 -19.51 24.65
C GLY A 486 -45.80 -18.96 24.70
N GLU A 487 -45.40 -18.25 23.63
CA GLU A 487 -44.21 -17.42 23.59
C GLU A 487 -44.36 -16.28 24.60
N THR A 488 -43.93 -16.48 25.83
CA THR A 488 -43.51 -15.36 26.68
C THR A 488 -42.19 -14.91 26.15
N SER A 489 -42.18 -13.86 25.34
CA SER A 489 -40.96 -13.15 24.96
C SER A 489 -40.28 -12.65 26.25
N HIS A 490 -39.28 -13.37 26.72
CA HIS A 490 -38.42 -12.86 27.78
C HIS A 490 -37.70 -11.62 27.24
N GLN A 491 -38.10 -10.45 27.74
CA GLN A 491 -37.50 -9.19 27.33
C GLN A 491 -36.13 -9.05 27.95
N LEU A 492 -35.07 -9.18 27.14
CA LEU A 492 -33.70 -8.99 27.55
C LEU A 492 -33.46 -7.52 27.92
N LYS A 493 -32.86 -7.29 29.08
CA LYS A 493 -32.50 -5.95 29.58
C LYS A 493 -30.97 -5.80 29.73
N VAL A 494 -30.50 -4.57 29.64
CA VAL A 494 -29.07 -4.25 29.84
C VAL A 494 -28.65 -4.53 31.28
N TYR A 495 -27.55 -5.27 31.42
CA TYR A 495 -26.96 -5.57 32.72
C TYR A 495 -25.85 -4.58 33.06
N HIS A 496 -26.14 -3.56 33.87
CA HIS A 496 -25.20 -2.51 34.27
C HIS A 496 -24.13 -2.94 35.28
N GLY A 497 -24.11 -4.18 35.71
CA GLY A 497 -23.06 -4.72 36.60
C GLY A 497 -21.82 -5.22 35.87
N TYR A 498 -21.80 -5.13 34.53
CA TYR A 498 -20.70 -5.54 33.69
C TYR A 498 -20.41 -4.49 32.60
N LEU A 499 -19.11 -4.18 32.42
CA LEU A 499 -18.60 -3.27 31.40
C LEU A 499 -17.84 -4.08 30.36
N ALA A 500 -18.41 -4.22 29.16
CA ALA A 500 -17.83 -5.03 28.09
C ALA A 500 -16.63 -4.35 27.41
N SER A 501 -16.56 -3.02 27.44
CA SER A 501 -15.50 -2.26 26.76
C SER A 501 -14.22 -2.17 27.62
N SER A 502 -13.08 -2.53 27.03
CA SER A 502 -11.74 -2.35 27.64
C SER A 502 -11.42 -0.89 27.98
N TYR A 503 -12.00 0.06 27.23
CA TYR A 503 -11.90 1.49 27.55
C TYR A 503 -12.45 1.81 28.94
N HIS A 504 -13.61 1.28 29.29
CA HIS A 504 -14.18 1.46 30.64
C HIS A 504 -13.34 0.80 31.71
N THR A 505 -12.77 -0.37 31.43
CA THR A 505 -11.84 -1.05 32.34
C THR A 505 -10.60 -0.18 32.61
N GLY A 506 -10.07 0.49 31.56
CA GLY A 506 -8.98 1.44 31.72
C GLY A 506 -9.33 2.62 32.63
N ILE A 507 -10.55 3.19 32.50
CA ILE A 507 -11.03 4.27 33.39
C ILE A 507 -11.12 3.78 34.84
N LEU A 508 -11.69 2.58 35.06
CA LEU A 508 -11.76 2.00 36.41
C LEU A 508 -10.38 1.73 37.00
N SER A 509 -9.43 1.29 36.20
CA SER A 509 -8.04 1.11 36.65
C SER A 509 -7.42 2.45 37.08
N GLY A 510 -7.76 3.55 36.39
CA GLY A 510 -7.38 4.90 36.82
C GLY A 510 -7.99 5.29 38.18
N LEU A 511 -9.25 4.94 38.42
CA LEU A 511 -9.90 5.20 39.72
C LEU A 511 -9.25 4.40 40.85
N MET A 512 -8.65 3.25 40.58
CA MET A 512 -7.92 2.47 41.60
C MET A 512 -6.70 3.22 42.17
N LEU A 513 -6.14 4.17 41.43
CA LEU A 513 -5.04 5.01 41.94
C LEU A 513 -5.45 5.88 43.14
N ILE A 514 -6.74 6.18 43.28
CA ILE A 514 -7.31 6.95 44.38
C ILE A 514 -8.20 6.09 45.29
N SER A 515 -8.03 4.76 45.26
CA SER A 515 -8.88 3.82 46.01
C SER A 515 -8.94 4.13 47.50
N SER A 516 -7.81 4.45 48.15
CA SER A 516 -7.76 4.79 49.58
C SER A 516 -8.59 6.02 49.91
N TYR A 517 -8.63 7.01 48.99
CA TYR A 517 -9.50 8.20 49.15
C TYR A 517 -10.97 7.81 49.03
N LEU A 518 -11.33 7.02 48.01
CA LEU A 518 -12.70 6.55 47.77
C LEU A 518 -13.22 5.71 48.96
N GLU A 519 -12.39 4.80 49.49
CA GLU A 519 -12.71 3.99 50.68
C GLU A 519 -12.95 4.89 51.94
N SER A 520 -12.11 5.90 52.11
CA SER A 520 -12.29 6.89 53.21
C SER A 520 -13.60 7.62 53.07
N MET A 521 -13.98 8.08 51.87
CA MET A 521 -15.23 8.75 51.61
C MET A 521 -16.45 7.84 51.84
N ALA A 522 -16.39 6.62 51.35
CA ALA A 522 -17.42 5.61 51.59
C ALA A 522 -17.63 5.29 53.07
N SER A 523 -16.53 5.11 53.83
CA SER A 523 -16.59 4.79 55.29
C SER A 523 -17.09 5.97 56.12
N THR A 524 -16.83 7.17 55.70
CA THR A 524 -17.28 8.40 56.40
C THR A 524 -18.65 8.90 55.95
N GLN A 525 -19.31 8.16 55.06
CA GLN A 525 -20.61 8.52 54.47
C GLN A 525 -20.60 9.90 53.78
N LYS A 526 -19.46 10.33 53.28
CA LYS A 526 -19.31 11.58 52.52
C LYS A 526 -19.51 11.30 51.03
N SER A 527 -20.16 12.23 50.36
CA SER A 527 -20.35 12.12 48.90
C SER A 527 -19.12 12.59 48.13
N VAL A 528 -18.87 11.95 47.03
CA VAL A 528 -17.87 12.34 46.02
C VAL A 528 -18.60 12.83 44.78
N LYS A 529 -18.24 13.99 44.26
CA LYS A 529 -18.74 14.49 42.97
C LYS A 529 -17.84 14.00 41.84
N ALA A 530 -18.41 13.40 40.79
CA ALA A 530 -17.75 13.00 39.59
C ALA A 530 -18.43 13.63 38.38
N VAL A 531 -17.63 14.04 37.38
CA VAL A 531 -18.14 14.53 36.10
C VAL A 531 -17.69 13.55 35.01
N VAL A 532 -18.65 13.08 34.23
CA VAL A 532 -18.39 12.21 33.05
C VAL A 532 -18.70 13.04 31.80
N ILE A 533 -17.67 13.24 30.96
CA ILE A 533 -17.82 13.98 29.70
C ILE A 533 -18.10 12.98 28.58
N GLY A 534 -19.31 13.09 27.98
CA GLY A 534 -19.84 12.16 27.01
C GLY A 534 -20.60 11.01 27.64
N LEU A 535 -21.86 10.84 27.23
CA LEU A 535 -22.75 9.79 27.76
C LEU A 535 -22.54 8.44 27.05
N GLY A 536 -22.48 8.45 25.71
CA GLY A 536 -22.60 7.24 24.92
C GLY A 536 -23.87 6.48 25.24
N ALA A 537 -23.80 5.19 25.47
CA ALA A 537 -24.95 4.39 25.91
C ALA A 537 -25.24 4.51 27.43
N GLY A 538 -24.53 5.35 28.17
CA GLY A 538 -24.74 5.56 29.60
C GLY A 538 -24.21 4.43 30.50
N LEU A 539 -23.36 3.52 29.98
CA LEU A 539 -22.92 2.34 30.69
C LEU A 539 -22.00 2.65 31.86
N LEU A 540 -21.02 3.52 31.66
CA LEU A 540 -20.08 3.89 32.73
C LEU A 540 -20.76 4.62 33.89
N PRO A 541 -21.57 5.68 33.64
CA PRO A 541 -22.26 6.34 34.74
C PRO A 541 -23.24 5.42 35.49
N MET A 542 -23.97 4.55 34.78
CA MET A 542 -24.86 3.57 35.43
C MET A 542 -24.09 2.51 36.24
N PHE A 543 -22.92 2.09 35.79
CA PHE A 543 -22.04 1.21 36.54
C PHE A 543 -21.53 1.88 37.82
N LEU A 544 -21.03 3.12 37.72
CA LEU A 544 -20.57 3.88 38.87
C LEU A 544 -21.68 4.11 39.89
N HIS A 545 -22.85 4.51 39.42
CA HIS A 545 -24.05 4.69 40.25
C HIS A 545 -24.43 3.41 41.02
N ARG A 546 -24.35 2.26 40.36
CA ARG A 546 -24.66 0.95 40.98
C ARG A 546 -23.57 0.51 41.97
N CYS A 547 -22.30 0.65 41.62
CA CYS A 547 -21.18 0.11 42.39
C CYS A 547 -20.64 1.06 43.44
N MET A 548 -20.88 2.37 43.30
CA MET A 548 -20.37 3.43 44.16
C MET A 548 -21.50 4.40 44.57
N PRO A 549 -22.46 3.97 45.41
CA PRO A 549 -23.66 4.77 45.75
C PRO A 549 -23.38 6.07 46.50
N PHE A 550 -22.15 6.26 47.02
CA PHE A 550 -21.67 7.50 47.61
C PHE A 550 -21.21 8.53 46.58
N MET A 551 -21.18 8.18 45.30
CA MET A 551 -20.74 9.06 44.21
C MET A 551 -21.96 9.75 43.56
N HIS A 552 -21.88 11.08 43.50
CA HIS A 552 -22.83 11.87 42.72
C HIS A 552 -22.21 12.14 41.35
N THR A 553 -22.80 11.59 40.33
CA THR A 553 -22.26 11.66 38.96
C THR A 553 -23.08 12.62 38.11
N GLU A 554 -22.40 13.61 37.58
CA GLU A 554 -22.94 14.56 36.60
C GLU A 554 -22.40 14.20 35.23
N VAL A 555 -23.28 13.98 34.25
CA VAL A 555 -22.88 13.59 32.90
C VAL A 555 -23.13 14.73 31.94
N VAL A 556 -22.12 15.15 31.20
CA VAL A 556 -22.24 16.16 30.15
C VAL A 556 -22.38 15.48 28.81
N GLU A 557 -23.53 15.68 28.17
CA GLU A 557 -23.79 15.15 26.83
C GLU A 557 -24.19 16.28 25.87
N LEU A 558 -23.67 16.24 24.66
CA LEU A 558 -23.91 17.27 23.65
C LEU A 558 -25.08 16.90 22.74
N ASP A 559 -25.26 15.60 22.45
CA ASP A 559 -26.22 15.10 21.47
C ASP A 559 -27.51 14.57 22.14
N PRO A 560 -28.66 15.27 21.99
CA PRO A 560 -29.91 14.81 22.55
C PRO A 560 -30.38 13.46 21.97
N VAL A 561 -29.96 13.11 20.76
CA VAL A 561 -30.28 11.81 20.15
C VAL A 561 -29.55 10.69 20.90
N VAL A 562 -28.29 10.88 21.27
CA VAL A 562 -27.52 9.91 22.07
C VAL A 562 -28.20 9.69 23.42
N LEU A 563 -28.61 10.75 24.10
CA LEU A 563 -29.35 10.61 25.36
C LEU A 563 -30.66 9.84 25.19
N LYS A 564 -31.43 10.14 24.12
CA LYS A 564 -32.67 9.42 23.84
C LYS A 564 -32.40 7.93 23.64
N LEU A 565 -31.38 7.56 22.86
CA LEU A 565 -31.01 6.17 22.63
C LEU A 565 -30.55 5.47 23.91
N ALA A 566 -29.77 6.15 24.78
CA ALA A 566 -29.34 5.61 26.07
C ALA A 566 -30.56 5.27 26.97
N LYS A 567 -31.57 6.13 27.03
CA LYS A 567 -32.80 5.90 27.79
C LYS A 567 -33.66 4.80 27.20
N GLU A 568 -33.90 4.82 25.91
CA GLU A 568 -34.83 3.89 25.24
C GLU A 568 -34.28 2.47 25.07
N TYR A 569 -32.98 2.34 24.78
CA TYR A 569 -32.39 1.06 24.41
C TYR A 569 -31.37 0.52 25.42
N PHE A 570 -30.78 1.38 26.25
CA PHE A 570 -29.73 0.95 27.20
C PHE A 570 -30.12 1.09 28.67
N SER A 571 -31.41 1.35 28.95
CA SER A 571 -31.95 1.42 30.31
C SER A 571 -31.24 2.46 31.19
N PHE A 572 -30.81 3.56 30.59
CA PHE A 572 -30.23 4.68 31.33
C PHE A 572 -31.34 5.43 32.08
N VAL A 573 -31.13 5.67 33.38
CA VAL A 573 -32.08 6.37 34.26
C VAL A 573 -31.36 7.44 35.06
N GLU A 574 -31.97 8.60 35.16
CA GLU A 574 -31.51 9.70 36.00
C GLU A 574 -32.19 9.66 37.37
N ASP A 575 -31.50 10.07 38.41
CA ASP A 575 -32.01 10.28 39.77
C ASP A 575 -31.21 11.37 40.51
N ASP A 576 -31.38 11.45 41.83
CA ASP A 576 -30.72 12.47 42.64
C ASP A 576 -29.17 12.34 42.70
N HIS A 577 -28.64 11.17 42.36
CA HIS A 577 -27.22 10.87 42.34
C HIS A 577 -26.61 10.79 40.94
N LEU A 578 -27.43 10.77 39.90
CA LEU A 578 -26.99 10.68 38.51
C LEU A 578 -27.83 11.65 37.64
N GLN A 579 -27.21 12.72 37.23
CA GLN A 579 -27.86 13.79 36.49
C GLN A 579 -27.16 14.08 35.16
N ILE A 580 -27.92 14.59 34.19
CA ILE A 580 -27.39 15.01 32.89
C ILE A 580 -27.46 16.53 32.74
N CYS A 581 -26.33 17.08 32.29
CA CYS A 581 -26.21 18.45 31.81
C CYS A 581 -26.01 18.51 30.31
N PHE A 582 -26.79 19.32 29.58
CA PHE A 582 -26.59 19.58 28.17
C PHE A 582 -25.56 20.69 27.97
N GLY A 583 -24.43 20.39 27.35
CA GLY A 583 -23.33 21.32 27.15
C GLY A 583 -23.51 22.29 25.97
N VAL A 584 -24.55 23.15 25.95
CA VAL A 584 -24.70 24.18 24.88
C VAL A 584 -24.90 25.60 25.40
N SER A 585 -25.08 25.82 26.69
CA SER A 585 -25.18 27.20 27.22
C SER A 585 -24.17 27.41 28.34
N GLY A 586 -23.17 28.24 28.07
CA GLY A 586 -22.23 28.75 29.08
C GLY A 586 -22.88 29.59 30.15
N ALA A 587 -23.88 29.05 30.86
CA ALA A 587 -24.48 29.65 32.03
C ALA A 587 -25.03 28.53 32.92
N HIS A 588 -24.36 28.35 34.05
CA HIS A 588 -24.80 27.61 35.24
C HIS A 588 -24.88 26.05 35.10
N CYS A 589 -23.78 25.38 35.29
CA CYS A 589 -23.68 24.20 36.16
C CYS A 589 -22.84 24.50 37.36
#